data_a0f0eb4be6e2bbc890e8e70c67656aa4
#
_entry.id   a0f0eb4be6e2bbc890e8e70c67656aa4
#
_cell.length_a   1.000
_cell.length_b   1.000
_cell.length_c   1.000
_cell.angle_alpha   90.00
_cell.angle_beta   90.00
_cell.angle_gamma   90.00
#
_symmetry.space_group_name_H-M   'P 1'
#
loop_
_entity.id
_entity.type
_entity.pdbx_description
1 polymer ?
#
loop_
_entity_poly.entity_id
_entity_poly.type
_entity_poly.pdbx_seq_one_letter_code
_entity_poly.pdbx_strand_id
1 'polypeptide(L)'
;LCLFFATIEYLFPKPVPFFRLGLANLPVLVALEFFRLPTLLLLILLKVVGQGLINGTLASYVFLFSAAGSFAAGLAMWAAHRGFRRHISLIGVSMFGAVASNVVQVVLSVLVIFGQSAWVITPVFLGLGTFAGLVVGLFAERFKEKSAWLAKVREAHEKHLFS
;
A
#
# COMPACT_ATOMS: atom_id res chain seq x y z
N LEU A 1 8.46 -10.80 -0.36
CA LEU A 1 8.72 -9.37 -0.53
C LEU A 1 7.79 -8.50 0.34
N CYS A 2 6.45 -8.67 0.29
CA CYS A 2 5.52 -7.87 1.12
C CYS A 2 5.84 -7.97 2.62
N LEU A 3 6.05 -9.17 3.14
CA LEU A 3 6.37 -9.40 4.55
C LEU A 3 7.76 -8.85 4.92
N PHE A 4 8.74 -8.98 4.04
CA PHE A 4 10.07 -8.42 4.23
C PHE A 4 10.03 -6.89 4.40
N PHE A 5 9.36 -6.20 3.48
CA PHE A 5 9.19 -4.74 3.59
C PHE A 5 8.33 -4.34 4.79
N ALA A 6 7.35 -5.16 5.17
CA ALA A 6 6.55 -4.93 6.37
C ALA A 6 7.37 -5.04 7.65
N THR A 7 8.30 -6.00 7.72
CA THR A 7 9.22 -6.16 8.86
C THR A 7 10.20 -5.01 8.94
N ILE A 8 10.79 -4.59 7.81
CA ILE A 8 11.65 -3.40 7.76
C ILE A 8 10.88 -2.18 8.25
N GLU A 9 9.67 -1.97 7.73
CA GLU A 9 8.83 -0.83 8.13
C GLU A 9 8.48 -0.87 9.63
N TYR A 10 8.38 -2.06 10.24
CA TYR A 10 8.12 -2.22 11.67
C TYR A 10 9.33 -1.82 12.54
N LEU A 11 10.55 -2.06 12.06
CA LEU A 11 11.79 -1.74 12.77
C LEU A 11 12.10 -0.23 12.79
N PHE A 12 11.54 0.55 11.87
CA PHE A 12 11.74 1.99 11.87
C PHE A 12 10.99 2.68 13.02
N PRO A 13 11.64 3.57 13.78
CA PRO A 13 10.96 4.36 14.80
C PRO A 13 9.89 5.24 14.15
N LYS A 14 8.65 5.12 14.64
CA LYS A 14 7.50 5.83 14.08
C LYS A 14 7.09 6.96 15.01
N PRO A 15 6.79 8.15 14.47
CA PRO A 15 6.29 9.26 15.26
C PRO A 15 4.92 8.96 15.92
N VAL A 16 4.15 8.05 15.28
CA VAL A 16 2.83 7.60 15.77
C VAL A 16 2.69 6.08 15.54
N PRO A 17 2.16 5.31 16.52
CA PRO A 17 2.11 3.84 16.46
C PRO A 17 1.43 3.24 15.23
N PHE A 18 0.46 3.95 14.67
CA PHE A 18 -0.32 3.52 13.51
C PHE A 18 0.14 4.16 12.20
N PHE A 19 1.12 5.07 12.21
CA PHE A 19 1.69 5.64 10.99
C PHE A 19 2.46 4.56 10.21
N ARG A 20 2.20 4.48 8.91
CA ARG A 20 2.83 3.52 8.00
C ARG A 20 3.43 4.23 6.82
N LEU A 21 4.71 3.98 6.56
CA LEU A 21 5.41 4.48 5.39
C LEU A 21 4.88 3.88 4.09
N GLY A 22 4.20 2.72 4.18
CA GLY A 22 3.61 2.07 3.02
C GLY A 22 4.61 1.29 2.17
N LEU A 23 5.85 1.06 2.64
CA LEU A 23 6.85 0.25 1.94
C LEU A 23 6.33 -1.16 1.62
N ALA A 24 5.53 -1.73 2.52
CA ALA A 24 4.87 -3.01 2.32
C ALA A 24 3.84 -3.00 1.17
N ASN A 25 3.45 -1.84 0.64
CA ASN A 25 2.57 -1.72 -0.53
C ASN A 25 3.35 -1.71 -1.85
N LEU A 26 4.68 -1.58 -1.83
CA LEU A 26 5.50 -1.59 -3.03
C LEU A 26 5.29 -2.86 -3.88
N PRO A 27 5.32 -4.08 -3.33
CA PRO A 27 5.02 -5.28 -4.12
C PRO A 27 3.57 -5.33 -4.60
N VAL A 28 2.61 -4.76 -3.84
CA VAL A 28 1.21 -4.65 -4.26
C VAL A 28 1.09 -3.72 -5.47
N LEU A 29 1.82 -2.59 -5.46
CA LEU A 29 1.87 -1.63 -6.57
C LEU A 29 2.43 -2.26 -7.86
N VAL A 30 3.51 -3.04 -7.74
CA VAL A 30 4.07 -3.78 -8.89
C VAL A 30 3.12 -4.87 -9.37
N ALA A 31 2.42 -5.54 -8.45
CA ALA A 31 1.46 -6.60 -8.75
C ALA A 31 0.21 -6.13 -9.52
N LEU A 32 -0.12 -4.82 -9.44
CA LEU A 32 -1.26 -4.23 -10.17
C LEU A 32 -1.16 -4.40 -11.69
N GLU A 33 0.05 -4.47 -12.24
CA GLU A 33 0.26 -4.66 -13.69
C GLU A 33 -0.08 -6.08 -14.15
N PHE A 34 0.05 -7.06 -13.27
CA PHE A 34 -0.03 -8.48 -13.62
C PHE A 34 -1.30 -9.16 -13.10
N PHE A 35 -1.87 -8.67 -11.99
CA PHE A 35 -2.92 -9.37 -11.27
C PHE A 35 -4.29 -8.73 -11.46
N ARG A 36 -5.31 -9.61 -11.56
CA ARG A 36 -6.72 -9.19 -11.52
C ARG A 36 -7.10 -8.85 -10.07
N LEU A 37 -8.20 -8.11 -9.90
CA LEU A 37 -8.69 -7.67 -8.58
C LEU A 37 -8.77 -8.80 -7.53
N PRO A 38 -9.35 -9.99 -7.81
CA PRO A 38 -9.45 -11.03 -6.77
C PRO A 38 -8.08 -11.52 -6.29
N THR A 39 -7.12 -11.68 -7.20
CA THR A 39 -5.75 -12.09 -6.85
C THR A 39 -5.03 -10.99 -6.06
N LEU A 40 -5.28 -9.73 -6.42
CA LEU A 40 -4.73 -8.58 -5.69
C LEU A 40 -5.29 -8.52 -4.26
N LEU A 41 -6.59 -8.72 -4.08
CA LEU A 41 -7.24 -8.75 -2.76
C LEU A 41 -6.71 -9.91 -1.91
N LEU A 42 -6.50 -11.08 -2.51
CA LEU A 42 -5.87 -12.21 -1.83
C LEU A 42 -4.43 -11.89 -1.39
N LEU A 43 -3.65 -11.21 -2.24
CA LEU A 43 -2.29 -10.76 -1.91
C LEU A 43 -2.31 -9.80 -0.72
N ILE A 44 -3.25 -8.83 -0.71
CA ILE A 44 -3.42 -7.87 0.39
C ILE A 44 -3.82 -8.61 1.67
N LEU A 45 -4.75 -9.55 1.60
CA LEU A 45 -5.19 -10.35 2.73
C LEU A 45 -4.02 -11.13 3.35
N LEU A 46 -3.27 -11.87 2.52
CA LEU A 46 -2.10 -12.63 2.97
C LEU A 46 -1.03 -11.74 3.58
N LYS A 47 -0.79 -10.57 2.98
CA LYS A 47 0.12 -9.55 3.52
C LYS A 47 -0.33 -9.09 4.92
N VAL A 48 -1.60 -8.72 5.07
CA VAL A 48 -2.16 -8.18 6.33
C VAL A 48 -2.12 -9.22 7.44
N VAL A 49 -2.57 -10.44 7.15
CA VAL A 49 -2.55 -11.56 8.11
C VAL A 49 -1.12 -11.92 8.48
N GLY A 50 -0.23 -12.10 7.49
CA GLY A 50 1.17 -12.42 7.74
C GLY A 50 1.89 -11.34 8.56
N GLN A 51 1.63 -10.07 8.27
CA GLN A 51 2.16 -8.94 9.04
C GLN A 51 1.61 -8.91 10.47
N GLY A 52 0.32 -9.21 10.65
CA GLY A 52 -0.32 -9.30 11.96
C GLY A 52 0.26 -10.43 12.82
N LEU A 53 0.57 -11.58 12.20
CA LEU A 53 1.23 -12.71 12.85
C LEU A 53 2.66 -12.37 13.27
N ILE A 54 3.48 -11.84 12.36
CA ILE A 54 4.89 -11.51 12.63
C ILE A 54 5.00 -10.45 13.74
N ASN A 55 4.13 -9.45 13.72
CA ASN A 55 4.16 -8.34 14.69
C ASN A 55 3.38 -8.62 15.96
N GLY A 56 2.71 -9.78 16.08
CA GLY A 56 1.88 -10.13 17.25
C GLY A 56 0.67 -9.21 17.45
N THR A 57 0.18 -8.56 16.40
CA THR A 57 -0.87 -7.52 16.48
C THR A 57 -2.26 -7.98 16.07
N LEU A 58 -2.46 -9.27 15.77
CA LEU A 58 -3.74 -9.82 15.27
C LEU A 58 -4.96 -9.48 16.14
N ALA A 59 -4.78 -9.48 17.47
CA ALA A 59 -5.86 -9.19 18.42
C ALA A 59 -5.89 -7.71 18.88
N SER A 60 -5.23 -6.81 18.14
CA SER A 60 -5.12 -5.41 18.54
C SER A 60 -5.79 -4.49 17.54
N TYR A 61 -6.19 -3.29 18.01
CA TYR A 61 -6.70 -2.23 17.13
C TYR A 61 -5.68 -1.85 16.02
N VAL A 62 -4.38 -2.06 16.26
CA VAL A 62 -3.33 -1.84 15.26
C VAL A 62 -3.52 -2.73 14.03
N PHE A 63 -4.00 -3.97 14.23
CA PHE A 63 -4.35 -4.86 13.12
C PHE A 63 -5.53 -4.32 12.32
N LEU A 64 -6.58 -3.82 12.98
CA LEU A 64 -7.73 -3.22 12.31
C LEU A 64 -7.32 -2.04 11.41
N PHE A 65 -6.50 -1.12 11.92
CA PHE A 65 -5.94 0.00 11.16
C PHE A 65 -5.09 -0.48 9.98
N SER A 66 -4.30 -1.53 10.21
CA SER A 66 -3.48 -2.17 9.19
C SER A 66 -4.30 -2.76 8.06
N ALA A 67 -5.32 -3.52 8.42
CA ALA A 67 -6.21 -4.19 7.47
C ALA A 67 -6.97 -3.14 6.65
N ALA A 68 -7.72 -2.27 7.31
CA ALA A 68 -8.53 -1.25 6.66
C ALA A 68 -7.69 -0.34 5.75
N GLY A 69 -6.54 0.16 6.23
CA GLY A 69 -5.63 1.00 5.44
C GLY A 69 -5.04 0.25 4.23
N SER A 70 -4.68 -1.03 4.40
CA SER A 70 -4.11 -1.82 3.28
C SER A 70 -5.15 -2.14 2.21
N PHE A 71 -6.39 -2.48 2.60
CA PHE A 71 -7.47 -2.69 1.64
C PHE A 71 -7.87 -1.39 0.93
N ALA A 72 -8.00 -0.29 1.67
CA ALA A 72 -8.28 1.02 1.08
C ALA A 72 -7.20 1.45 0.09
N ALA A 73 -5.91 1.29 0.45
CA ALA A 73 -4.80 1.57 -0.45
C ALA A 73 -4.86 0.71 -1.71
N GLY A 74 -5.03 -0.60 -1.56
CA GLY A 74 -5.06 -1.52 -2.69
C GLY A 74 -6.22 -1.27 -3.65
N LEU A 75 -7.41 -1.01 -3.11
CA LEU A 75 -8.58 -0.67 -3.93
C LEU A 75 -8.42 0.67 -4.64
N ALA A 76 -7.91 1.70 -3.95
CA ALA A 76 -7.65 3.01 -4.55
C ALA A 76 -6.59 2.93 -5.65
N MET A 77 -5.48 2.20 -5.41
CA MET A 77 -4.45 1.95 -6.42
C MET A 77 -5.00 1.21 -7.63
N TRP A 78 -5.82 0.17 -7.41
CA TRP A 78 -6.44 -0.59 -8.49
C TRP A 78 -7.40 0.29 -9.30
N ALA A 79 -8.25 1.06 -8.64
CA ALA A 79 -9.19 1.97 -9.29
C ALA A 79 -8.48 3.05 -10.09
N ALA A 80 -7.44 3.67 -9.53
CA ALA A 80 -6.62 4.67 -10.20
C ALA A 80 -5.89 4.07 -11.42
N HIS A 81 -5.27 2.90 -11.24
CA HIS A 81 -4.58 2.20 -12.33
C HIS A 81 -5.53 1.82 -13.48
N ARG A 82 -6.76 1.37 -13.17
CA ARG A 82 -7.74 0.97 -14.18
C ARG A 82 -8.43 2.17 -14.83
N GLY A 83 -8.75 3.21 -14.05
CA GLY A 83 -9.45 4.41 -14.54
C GLY A 83 -8.57 5.30 -15.41
N PHE A 84 -7.32 5.48 -15.01
CA PHE A 84 -6.38 6.39 -15.68
C PHE A 84 -5.30 5.65 -16.51
N ARG A 85 -5.54 4.44 -16.90
CA ARG A 85 -4.63 3.45 -17.53
C ARG A 85 -3.45 4.01 -18.34
N ARG A 86 -3.62 5.12 -19.02
CA ARG A 86 -2.64 5.68 -19.97
C ARG A 86 -2.01 7.01 -19.51
N HIS A 87 -2.55 7.62 -18.45
CA HIS A 87 -2.22 8.99 -18.06
C HIS A 87 -1.63 9.11 -16.66
N ILE A 88 -1.55 8.01 -15.90
CA ILE A 88 -1.05 8.04 -14.53
C ILE A 88 0.20 7.17 -14.40
N SER A 89 1.26 7.74 -13.80
CA SER A 89 2.48 7.01 -13.44
C SER A 89 2.26 6.12 -12.22
N LEU A 90 3.18 5.18 -11.97
CA LEU A 90 3.17 4.40 -10.73
C LEU A 90 3.28 5.28 -9.48
N ILE A 91 3.96 6.42 -9.61
CA ILE A 91 4.02 7.43 -8.54
C ILE A 91 2.62 7.94 -8.21
N GLY A 92 1.86 8.35 -9.22
CA GLY A 92 0.50 8.82 -9.03
C GLY A 92 -0.41 7.76 -8.41
N VAL A 93 -0.35 6.51 -8.90
CA VAL A 93 -1.10 5.39 -8.34
C VAL A 93 -0.74 5.15 -6.87
N SER A 94 0.56 5.19 -6.52
CA SER A 94 1.04 5.06 -5.15
C SER A 94 0.52 6.17 -4.23
N MET A 95 0.53 7.41 -4.71
CA MET A 95 0.00 8.57 -3.96
C MET A 95 -1.50 8.41 -3.68
N PHE A 96 -2.29 7.97 -4.67
CA PHE A 96 -3.72 7.67 -4.47
C PHE A 96 -3.92 6.61 -3.38
N GLY A 97 -3.13 5.54 -3.41
CA GLY A 97 -3.17 4.49 -2.39
C GLY A 97 -2.81 5.01 -1.00
N ALA A 98 -1.77 5.83 -0.91
CA ALA A 98 -1.33 6.43 0.36
C ALA A 98 -2.39 7.36 0.96
N VAL A 99 -2.96 8.24 0.14
CA VAL A 99 -4.04 9.14 0.58
C VAL A 99 -5.26 8.36 1.05
N ALA A 100 -5.72 7.36 0.28
CA ALA A 100 -6.85 6.53 0.66
C ALA A 100 -6.60 5.78 1.98
N SER A 101 -5.42 5.20 2.16
CA SER A 101 -5.02 4.55 3.41
C SER A 101 -5.07 5.52 4.58
N ASN A 102 -4.50 6.71 4.43
CA ASN A 102 -4.45 7.72 5.50
C ASN A 102 -5.83 8.24 5.86
N VAL A 103 -6.69 8.50 4.88
CA VAL A 103 -8.07 8.93 5.12
C VAL A 103 -8.80 7.89 5.96
N VAL A 104 -8.72 6.61 5.60
CA VAL A 104 -9.35 5.53 6.37
C VAL A 104 -8.77 5.44 7.78
N GLN A 105 -7.46 5.58 7.93
CA GLN A 105 -6.82 5.55 9.25
C GLN A 105 -7.22 6.75 10.12
N VAL A 106 -7.37 7.95 9.54
CA VAL A 106 -7.88 9.12 10.26
C VAL A 106 -9.32 8.89 10.71
N VAL A 107 -10.19 8.41 9.82
CA VAL A 107 -11.59 8.09 10.16
C VAL A 107 -11.63 7.07 11.29
N LEU A 108 -10.86 6.00 11.22
CA LEU A 108 -10.79 5.02 12.30
C LEU A 108 -10.23 5.61 13.60
N SER A 109 -9.25 6.51 13.52
CA SER A 109 -8.71 7.22 14.70
C SER A 109 -9.77 8.07 15.38
N VAL A 110 -10.60 8.77 14.61
CA VAL A 110 -11.73 9.55 15.14
C VAL A 110 -12.74 8.63 15.81
N LEU A 111 -13.08 7.49 15.18
CA LEU A 111 -14.15 6.61 15.67
C LEU A 111 -13.72 5.74 16.87
N VAL A 112 -12.45 5.32 16.92
CA VAL A 112 -12.02 4.24 17.84
C VAL A 112 -11.15 4.78 19.00
N ILE A 113 -10.33 5.83 18.76
CA ILE A 113 -9.27 6.19 19.72
C ILE A 113 -9.43 7.60 20.29
N PHE A 114 -9.47 8.61 19.43
CA PHE A 114 -9.28 10.02 19.83
C PHE A 114 -10.52 10.90 19.72
N GLY A 115 -11.64 10.38 19.17
CA GLY A 115 -12.79 11.22 18.87
C GLY A 115 -12.40 12.42 18.00
N GLN A 116 -13.02 13.59 18.24
CA GLN A 116 -12.79 14.80 17.43
C GLN A 116 -11.35 15.35 17.52
N SER A 117 -10.58 15.02 18.57
CA SER A 117 -9.19 15.48 18.72
C SER A 117 -8.26 14.93 17.65
N ALA A 118 -8.64 13.85 16.97
CA ALA A 118 -7.85 13.29 15.85
C ALA A 118 -7.70 14.27 14.67
N TRP A 119 -8.62 15.22 14.50
CA TRP A 119 -8.57 16.20 13.41
C TRP A 119 -7.34 17.13 13.46
N VAL A 120 -6.81 17.38 14.67
CA VAL A 120 -5.62 18.22 14.86
C VAL A 120 -4.37 17.56 14.21
N ILE A 121 -4.30 16.23 14.24
CA ILE A 121 -3.15 15.46 13.72
C ILE A 121 -3.32 15.13 12.24
N THR A 122 -4.54 15.26 11.71
CA THR A 122 -4.90 14.89 10.32
C THR A 122 -4.02 15.53 9.26
N PRO A 123 -3.75 16.87 9.24
CA PRO A 123 -2.96 17.48 8.18
C PRO A 123 -1.52 16.96 8.15
N VAL A 124 -0.93 16.71 9.32
CA VAL A 124 0.42 16.14 9.43
C VAL A 124 0.42 14.69 8.90
N PHE A 125 -0.61 13.92 9.26
CA PHE A 125 -0.76 12.54 8.81
C PHE A 125 -0.91 12.41 7.30
N LEU A 126 -1.77 13.23 6.70
CA LEU A 126 -1.98 13.27 5.26
C LEU A 126 -0.71 13.74 4.52
N GLY A 127 -0.04 14.75 5.04
CA GLY A 127 1.21 15.27 4.44
C GLY A 127 2.32 14.21 4.43
N LEU A 128 2.61 13.63 5.58
CA LEU A 128 3.63 12.58 5.71
C LEU A 128 3.29 11.33 4.89
N GLY A 129 2.02 10.92 4.89
CA GLY A 129 1.60 9.75 4.13
C GLY A 129 1.66 9.98 2.62
N THR A 130 1.29 11.17 2.14
CA THR A 130 1.42 11.52 0.72
C THR A 130 2.88 11.55 0.30
N PHE A 131 3.75 12.12 1.13
CA PHE A 131 5.21 12.10 0.91
C PHE A 131 5.76 10.67 0.87
N ALA A 132 5.35 9.82 1.81
CA ALA A 132 5.72 8.41 1.82
C ALA A 132 5.22 7.69 0.56
N GLY A 133 3.99 7.96 0.09
CA GLY A 133 3.46 7.45 -1.15
C GLY A 133 4.26 7.86 -2.39
N LEU A 134 4.75 9.10 -2.43
CA LEU A 134 5.65 9.59 -3.48
C LEU A 134 6.97 8.81 -3.47
N VAL A 135 7.59 8.64 -2.31
CA VAL A 135 8.84 7.88 -2.17
C VAL A 135 8.65 6.43 -2.62
N VAL A 136 7.60 5.76 -2.17
CA VAL A 136 7.28 4.38 -2.58
C VAL A 136 7.04 4.28 -4.07
N GLY A 137 6.34 5.24 -4.66
CA GLY A 137 6.10 5.31 -6.10
C GLY A 137 7.39 5.48 -6.91
N LEU A 138 8.29 6.36 -6.48
CA LEU A 138 9.61 6.53 -7.09
C LEU A 138 10.44 5.24 -7.03
N PHE A 139 10.44 4.56 -5.88
CA PHE A 139 11.10 3.26 -5.77
C PHE A 139 10.49 2.21 -6.70
N ALA A 140 9.17 2.18 -6.82
CA ALA A 140 8.48 1.24 -7.71
C ALA A 140 8.84 1.49 -9.19
N GLU A 141 8.88 2.74 -9.63
CA GLU A 141 9.30 3.09 -11.00
C GLU A 141 10.75 2.69 -11.26
N ARG A 142 11.68 3.05 -10.36
CA ARG A 142 13.08 2.66 -10.47
C ARG A 142 13.28 1.15 -10.48
N PHE A 143 12.53 0.44 -9.64
CA PHE A 143 12.55 -1.02 -9.60
C PHE A 143 12.03 -1.63 -10.89
N LYS A 144 10.96 -1.09 -11.46
CA LYS A 144 10.39 -1.52 -12.74
C LYS A 144 11.36 -1.35 -13.89
N GLU A 145 12.05 -0.20 -13.97
CA GLU A 145 13.00 0.11 -15.03
C GLU A 145 14.25 -0.79 -14.98
N LYS A 146 14.75 -1.09 -13.78
CA LYS A 146 16.01 -1.83 -13.58
C LYS A 146 15.85 -3.34 -13.45
N SER A 147 14.62 -3.85 -13.29
CA SER A 147 14.38 -5.27 -13.04
C SER A 147 14.28 -6.07 -14.34
N ALA A 148 15.37 -6.73 -14.72
CA ALA A 148 15.39 -7.69 -15.82
C ALA A 148 14.39 -8.86 -15.63
N TRP A 149 14.06 -9.20 -14.38
CA TRP A 149 13.07 -10.21 -14.06
C TRP A 149 11.65 -9.76 -14.45
N LEU A 150 11.29 -8.51 -14.16
CA LEU A 150 9.99 -7.93 -14.56
C LEU A 150 9.84 -7.85 -16.08
N ALA A 151 10.92 -7.56 -16.81
CA ALA A 151 10.92 -7.59 -18.27
C ALA A 151 10.58 -8.99 -18.80
N LYS A 152 11.21 -10.03 -18.26
CA LYS A 152 10.94 -11.43 -18.63
C LYS A 152 9.51 -11.87 -18.29
N VAL A 153 8.97 -11.45 -17.13
CA VAL A 153 7.59 -11.77 -16.73
C VAL A 153 6.59 -11.09 -17.67
N ARG A 154 6.86 -9.86 -18.10
CA ARG A 154 6.04 -9.14 -19.07
C ARG A 154 6.01 -9.84 -20.42
N GLU A 155 7.16 -10.22 -20.95
CA GLU A 155 7.26 -10.98 -22.20
C GLU A 155 6.52 -12.32 -22.13
N ALA A 156 6.62 -13.03 -21.03
CA ALA A 156 5.89 -14.28 -20.81
C ALA A 156 4.36 -14.05 -20.76
N HIS A 157 3.92 -12.97 -20.13
CA HIS A 157 2.50 -12.64 -20.05
C HIS A 157 1.91 -12.21 -21.39
N GLU A 158 2.66 -11.45 -22.20
CA GLU A 158 2.26 -11.08 -23.56
C GLU A 158 2.16 -12.30 -24.47
N LYS A 159 3.11 -13.24 -24.40
CA LYS A 159 3.05 -14.50 -25.18
C LYS A 159 1.81 -15.33 -24.87
N HIS A 160 1.36 -15.36 -23.60
CA HIS A 160 0.12 -16.08 -23.22
C HIS A 160 -1.18 -15.38 -23.63
N LEU A 161 -1.14 -14.11 -23.98
CA LEU A 161 -2.31 -13.37 -24.48
C LEU A 161 -2.49 -13.49 -26.00
N PHE A 162 -1.44 -13.89 -26.72
CA PHE A 162 -1.43 -14.01 -28.19
C PHE A 162 -1.34 -15.48 -28.68
N SER A 163 -1.35 -16.46 -27.79
CA SER A 163 -1.50 -17.88 -28.08
C SER A 163 -2.90 -18.38 -27.72
#